data_23024feb890c8e45ea723c78d25e5bf5
#
_entry.id   23024feb890c8e45ea723c78d25e5bf5
#
_cell.length_a   1.000
_cell.length_b   1.000
_cell.length_c   1.000
_cell.angle_alpha   90.00
_cell.angle_beta   90.00
_cell.angle_gamma   90.00
#
_symmetry.space_group_name_H-M   'P 1'
#
loop_
_entity.id
_entity.type
_entity.pdbx_description
1 polymer ?
#
loop_
_entity_poly.entity_id
_entity_poly.type
_entity_poly.pdbx_seq_one_letter_code
_entity_poly.pdbx_strand_id
1 'polypeptide(L)'
;MEYIAHIDEKDKKRIQTVKNHLEGTAKLSGEFAGKFGKEDWGYCNGMLHDIGKYSVDFLKRITGESNQRVDHSTAGARVCVEKGGKYRFLEYCIEGHHTGLPDYGSNYDNAGDPTLMGRRKKKI
;
A
#
# COMPACT_ATOMS: atom_id res chain seq x y z
N MET A 1 1.32 12.73 -17.04
CA MET A 1 0.54 12.95 -15.81
C MET A 1 1.39 12.54 -14.60
N GLU A 2 1.49 13.40 -13.62
CA GLU A 2 2.25 13.12 -12.41
C GLU A 2 1.30 12.67 -11.29
N TYR A 3 1.60 11.52 -10.69
CA TYR A 3 0.81 10.99 -9.57
C TYR A 3 1.41 11.48 -8.26
N ILE A 4 0.54 12.00 -7.37
CA ILE A 4 0.92 12.66 -6.12
C ILE A 4 0.52 11.76 -4.94
N ALA A 5 1.46 11.53 -4.00
CA ALA A 5 1.21 10.75 -2.79
C ALA A 5 0.77 11.64 -1.62
N HIS A 6 1.38 12.79 -1.46
CA HIS A 6 1.10 13.72 -0.35
C HIS A 6 1.19 15.17 -0.81
N ILE A 7 0.33 16.01 -0.21
CA ILE A 7 0.36 17.45 -0.37
C ILE A 7 0.42 18.06 1.03
N ASP A 8 1.34 19.01 1.25
CA ASP A 8 1.43 19.72 2.52
C ASP A 8 0.18 20.58 2.74
N GLU A 9 -0.49 20.42 3.88
CA GLU A 9 -1.71 21.16 4.19
C GLU A 9 -1.51 22.66 4.30
N LYS A 10 -0.33 23.09 4.77
CA LYS A 10 0.02 24.50 4.97
C LYS A 10 0.60 25.13 3.71
N ASP A 11 1.41 24.39 2.97
CA ASP A 11 2.04 24.83 1.71
C ASP A 11 1.65 23.89 0.58
N LYS A 12 0.60 24.25 -0.16
CA LYS A 12 0.07 23.42 -1.26
C LYS A 12 1.03 23.23 -2.42
N LYS A 13 2.10 24.02 -2.50
CA LYS A 13 3.16 23.86 -3.50
C LYS A 13 4.13 22.74 -3.14
N ARG A 14 4.17 22.35 -1.88
CA ARG A 14 5.04 21.29 -1.40
C ARG A 14 4.32 19.95 -1.57
N ILE A 15 4.68 19.24 -2.62
CA ILE A 15 4.10 17.95 -2.97
C ILE A 15 5.17 16.86 -2.97
N GLN A 16 4.74 15.64 -2.66
CA GLN A 16 5.56 14.44 -2.80
C GLN A 16 4.91 13.54 -3.85
N THR A 17 5.66 13.18 -4.90
CA THR A 17 5.16 12.27 -5.93
C THR A 17 5.05 10.85 -5.38
N VAL A 18 4.22 10.02 -6.00
CA VAL A 18 4.11 8.60 -5.63
C VAL A 18 5.47 7.92 -5.81
N LYS A 19 6.17 8.19 -6.90
CA LYS A 19 7.49 7.62 -7.14
C LYS A 19 8.46 7.92 -5.98
N ASN A 20 8.60 9.19 -5.59
CA ASN A 20 9.50 9.59 -4.51
C ASN A 20 9.09 9.00 -3.18
N HIS A 21 7.78 8.94 -2.90
CA HIS A 21 7.26 8.32 -1.68
C HIS A 21 7.62 6.83 -1.61
N LEU A 22 7.38 6.09 -2.68
CA LEU A 22 7.68 4.66 -2.70
C LEU A 22 9.17 4.37 -2.61
N GLU A 23 10.01 5.09 -3.35
CA GLU A 23 11.46 4.92 -3.31
C GLU A 23 12.02 5.27 -1.93
N GLY A 24 11.58 6.37 -1.33
CA GLY A 24 12.03 6.78 -0.01
C GLY A 24 11.62 5.80 1.08
N THR A 25 10.38 5.34 1.05
CA THR A 25 9.88 4.34 2.00
C THR A 25 10.59 3.00 1.81
N ALA A 26 10.83 2.58 0.57
CA ALA A 26 11.54 1.33 0.27
C ALA A 26 12.96 1.35 0.82
N LYS A 27 13.66 2.48 0.66
CA LYS A 27 15.01 2.63 1.21
C LYS A 27 15.03 2.50 2.72
N LEU A 28 14.15 3.20 3.42
CA LEU A 28 14.06 3.12 4.88
C LEU A 28 13.66 1.73 5.36
N SER A 29 12.64 1.15 4.75
CA SER A 29 12.16 -0.19 5.09
C SER A 29 13.24 -1.24 4.86
N GLY A 30 14.00 -1.11 3.76
CA GLY A 30 15.15 -1.97 3.47
C GLY A 30 16.25 -1.84 4.53
N GLU A 31 16.59 -0.63 4.93
CA GLU A 31 17.59 -0.40 5.96
C GLU A 31 17.19 -1.03 7.30
N PHE A 32 15.93 -0.87 7.71
CA PHE A 32 15.43 -1.48 8.94
C PHE A 32 15.43 -3.00 8.87
N ALA A 33 14.95 -3.58 7.78
CA ALA A 33 14.92 -5.03 7.60
C ALA A 33 16.32 -5.62 7.42
N GLY A 34 17.27 -4.84 6.95
CA GLY A 34 18.68 -5.25 6.83
C GLY A 34 19.30 -5.64 8.16
N LYS A 35 18.81 -5.07 9.27
CA LYS A 35 19.29 -5.40 10.62
C LYS A 35 19.06 -6.86 11.00
N PHE A 36 18.11 -7.53 10.38
CA PHE A 36 17.88 -8.96 10.58
C PHE A 36 18.00 -9.77 9.27
N GLY A 37 18.76 -9.24 8.31
CA GLY A 37 19.12 -9.96 7.09
C GLY A 37 18.03 -10.02 6.04
N LYS A 38 17.05 -9.13 6.08
CA LYS A 38 15.89 -9.13 5.16
C LYS A 38 15.72 -7.82 4.38
N GLU A 39 16.84 -7.19 4.00
CA GLU A 39 16.82 -5.91 3.30
C GLU A 39 15.95 -5.94 2.04
N ASP A 40 16.06 -6.98 1.21
CA ASP A 40 15.26 -7.11 -0.01
C ASP A 40 13.75 -7.18 0.29
N TRP A 41 13.37 -7.84 1.36
CA TRP A 41 11.98 -7.90 1.79
C TRP A 41 11.46 -6.54 2.23
N GLY A 42 12.26 -5.82 3.02
CA GLY A 42 11.88 -4.48 3.45
C GLY A 42 11.77 -3.52 2.28
N TYR A 43 12.71 -3.57 1.35
CA TYR A 43 12.67 -2.75 0.15
C TYR A 43 11.42 -3.03 -0.69
N CYS A 44 11.15 -4.31 -0.96
CA CYS A 44 9.98 -4.72 -1.73
C CYS A 44 8.66 -4.28 -1.05
N ASN A 45 8.59 -4.44 0.26
CA ASN A 45 7.42 -3.99 1.04
C ASN A 45 7.18 -2.49 0.88
N GLY A 46 8.23 -1.68 1.00
CA GLY A 46 8.14 -0.24 0.82
C GLY A 46 7.69 0.15 -0.59
N MET A 47 8.21 -0.51 -1.61
CA MET A 47 7.82 -0.25 -3.01
C MET A 47 6.36 -0.59 -3.30
N LEU A 48 5.83 -1.63 -2.66
CA LEU A 48 4.48 -2.12 -2.95
C LEU A 48 3.38 -1.50 -2.08
N HIS A 49 3.72 -0.98 -0.88
CA HIS A 49 2.69 -0.65 0.12
C HIS A 49 1.63 0.33 -0.39
N ASP A 50 2.00 1.29 -1.19
CA ASP A 50 1.13 2.37 -1.66
C ASP A 50 1.05 2.46 -3.19
N ILE A 51 1.31 1.38 -3.93
CA ILE A 51 1.21 1.43 -5.40
C ILE A 51 -0.21 1.76 -5.88
N GLY A 52 -1.22 1.54 -5.05
CA GLY A 52 -2.60 1.95 -5.35
C GLY A 52 -2.79 3.45 -5.50
N LYS A 53 -1.84 4.25 -5.03
CA LYS A 53 -1.84 5.71 -5.26
C LYS A 53 -1.54 6.07 -6.72
N TYR A 54 -1.03 5.14 -7.53
CA TYR A 54 -0.96 5.29 -8.98
C TYR A 54 -2.34 5.05 -9.59
N SER A 55 -3.28 5.93 -9.28
CA SER A 55 -4.62 5.86 -9.87
C SER A 55 -5.18 7.26 -10.10
N VAL A 56 -6.01 7.39 -11.13
CA VAL A 56 -6.70 8.65 -11.41
C VAL A 56 -7.65 9.00 -10.27
N ASP A 57 -8.31 8.01 -9.67
CA ASP A 57 -9.23 8.23 -8.56
C ASP A 57 -8.50 8.79 -7.34
N PHE A 58 -7.34 8.25 -7.00
CA PHE A 58 -6.55 8.78 -5.90
C PHE A 58 -6.04 10.19 -6.21
N LEU A 59 -5.59 10.44 -7.43
CA LEU A 59 -5.13 11.77 -7.84
C LEU A 59 -6.25 12.81 -7.70
N LYS A 60 -7.46 12.48 -8.11
CA LYS A 60 -8.63 13.35 -7.91
C LYS A 60 -8.92 13.61 -6.44
N ARG A 61 -8.80 12.59 -5.62
CA ARG A 61 -9.02 12.71 -4.18
C ARG A 61 -8.02 13.68 -3.53
N ILE A 62 -6.73 13.50 -3.82
CA ILE A 62 -5.67 14.29 -3.16
C ILE A 62 -5.62 15.73 -3.67
N THR A 63 -6.01 15.97 -4.91
CA THR A 63 -6.06 17.32 -5.48
C THR A 63 -7.35 18.08 -5.15
N GLY A 64 -8.28 17.44 -4.47
CA GLY A 64 -9.53 18.08 -4.05
C GLY A 64 -10.66 18.01 -5.07
N GLU A 65 -10.47 17.35 -6.21
CA GLU A 65 -11.52 17.19 -7.23
C GLU A 65 -12.59 16.20 -6.79
N SER A 66 -12.29 15.32 -5.85
CA SER A 66 -13.21 14.30 -5.33
C SER A 66 -13.07 14.16 -3.83
N ASN A 67 -14.17 13.89 -3.13
CA ASN A 67 -14.18 13.58 -1.70
C ASN A 67 -14.33 12.06 -1.45
N GLN A 68 -14.38 11.26 -2.51
CA GLN A 68 -14.55 9.83 -2.39
C GLN A 68 -13.27 9.18 -1.84
N ARG A 69 -13.44 8.31 -0.84
CA ARG A 69 -12.31 7.54 -0.30
C ARG A 69 -11.82 6.54 -1.34
N VAL A 70 -10.49 6.41 -1.42
CA VAL A 70 -9.83 5.49 -2.34
C VAL A 70 -8.98 4.52 -1.53
N ASP A 71 -9.24 3.22 -1.69
CA ASP A 71 -8.41 2.17 -1.13
C ASP A 71 -7.12 2.08 -1.95
N HIS A 72 -5.99 2.42 -1.33
CA HIS A 72 -4.70 2.40 -2.00
C HIS A 72 -3.75 1.30 -1.47
N SER A 73 -4.17 0.52 -0.47
CA SER A 73 -3.35 -0.58 0.06
C SER A 73 -3.63 -1.91 -0.63
N THR A 74 -4.85 -2.15 -1.09
CA THR A 74 -5.25 -3.43 -1.68
C THR A 74 -4.47 -3.77 -2.95
N ALA A 75 -4.11 -2.78 -3.76
CA ALA A 75 -3.37 -3.03 -5.01
C ALA A 75 -2.00 -3.69 -4.75
N GLY A 76 -1.23 -3.19 -3.78
CA GLY A 76 0.05 -3.78 -3.43
C GLY A 76 -0.09 -5.18 -2.83
N ALA A 77 -1.09 -5.37 -1.97
CA ALA A 77 -1.39 -6.69 -1.41
C ALA A 77 -1.76 -7.68 -2.50
N ARG A 78 -2.53 -7.26 -3.51
CA ARG A 78 -2.90 -8.11 -4.65
C ARG A 78 -1.68 -8.58 -5.43
N VAL A 79 -0.69 -7.72 -5.65
CA VAL A 79 0.58 -8.12 -6.29
C VAL A 79 1.25 -9.22 -5.47
N CYS A 80 1.26 -9.12 -4.15
CA CYS A 80 1.83 -10.15 -3.28
C CYS A 80 1.11 -11.49 -3.42
N VAL A 81 -0.22 -11.48 -3.51
CA VAL A 81 -1.02 -12.69 -3.74
C VAL A 81 -0.64 -13.35 -5.06
N GLU A 82 -0.55 -12.57 -6.12
CA GLU A 82 -0.21 -13.06 -7.46
C GLU A 82 1.19 -13.66 -7.52
N LYS A 83 2.16 -13.06 -6.83
CA LYS A 83 3.52 -13.59 -6.75
C LYS A 83 3.62 -14.83 -5.86
N GLY A 84 2.81 -14.92 -4.82
CA GLY A 84 2.78 -16.07 -3.91
C GLY A 84 4.05 -16.26 -3.09
N GLY A 85 4.16 -17.45 -2.47
CA GLY A 85 5.36 -17.82 -1.72
C GLY A 85 5.71 -16.85 -0.59
N LYS A 86 6.96 -16.40 -0.55
CA LYS A 86 7.45 -15.47 0.49
C LYS A 86 6.73 -14.11 0.50
N TYR A 87 6.12 -13.72 -0.62
CA TYR A 87 5.38 -12.46 -0.69
C TYR A 87 4.11 -12.46 0.18
N ARG A 88 3.66 -13.60 0.64
CA ARG A 88 2.50 -13.70 1.55
C ARG A 88 2.74 -12.95 2.86
N PHE A 89 3.96 -12.91 3.37
CA PHE A 89 4.28 -12.14 4.57
C PHE A 89 4.14 -10.64 4.31
N LEU A 90 4.56 -10.19 3.15
CA LEU A 90 4.45 -8.78 2.77
C LEU A 90 3.00 -8.35 2.60
N GLU A 91 2.14 -9.25 2.16
CA GLU A 91 0.70 -9.01 2.03
C GLU A 91 0.09 -8.53 3.34
N TYR A 92 0.42 -9.18 4.46
CA TYR A 92 -0.06 -8.76 5.77
C TYR A 92 0.38 -7.34 6.11
N CYS A 93 1.63 -7.03 5.90
CA CYS A 93 2.18 -5.70 6.21
C CYS A 93 1.51 -4.62 5.37
N ILE A 94 1.33 -4.88 4.09
CA ILE A 94 0.74 -3.92 3.16
C ILE A 94 -0.74 -3.69 3.47
N GLU A 95 -1.52 -4.76 3.66
CA GLU A 95 -2.94 -4.64 4.03
C GLU A 95 -3.12 -3.92 5.36
N GLY A 96 -2.22 -4.16 6.29
CA GLY A 96 -2.35 -3.65 7.65
C GLY A 96 -1.75 -2.28 7.90
N HIS A 97 -1.06 -1.66 6.92
CA HIS A 97 -0.28 -0.45 7.23
C HIS A 97 -1.12 0.77 7.63
N HIS A 98 -2.41 0.80 7.34
CA HIS A 98 -3.33 1.84 7.83
C HIS A 98 -4.20 1.39 9.00
N THR A 99 -4.47 0.10 9.12
CA THR A 99 -5.49 -0.43 10.03
C THR A 99 -4.97 -1.40 11.09
N GLY A 100 -3.69 -1.76 11.02
CA GLY A 100 -3.10 -2.82 11.84
C GLY A 100 -3.20 -4.18 11.15
N LEU A 101 -2.38 -5.13 11.59
CA LEU A 101 -2.33 -6.46 11.00
C LEU A 101 -3.66 -7.17 11.16
N PRO A 102 -4.28 -7.64 10.07
CA PRO A 102 -5.56 -8.34 10.14
C PRO A 102 -5.38 -9.79 10.56
N ASP A 103 -6.46 -10.40 11.08
CA ASP A 103 -6.53 -11.86 11.21
C ASP A 103 -6.59 -12.49 9.82
N TYR A 104 -6.11 -13.72 9.72
CA TYR A 104 -6.10 -14.43 8.43
C TYR A 104 -7.52 -14.63 7.88
N GLY A 105 -8.45 -15.06 8.72
CA GLY A 105 -9.81 -15.40 8.31
C GLY A 105 -9.90 -16.77 7.66
N SER A 106 -10.88 -16.93 6.77
CA SER A 106 -11.12 -18.18 6.07
C SER A 106 -11.54 -17.94 4.61
N ASN A 107 -11.55 -19.02 3.82
CA ASN A 107 -12.01 -18.98 2.43
C ASN A 107 -13.50 -18.58 2.30
N TYR A 108 -14.27 -18.67 3.39
CA TYR A 108 -15.69 -18.32 3.42
C TYR A 108 -15.92 -16.82 3.67
N ASP A 109 -14.88 -16.06 4.03
CA ASP A 109 -15.01 -14.65 4.30
C ASP A 109 -15.37 -13.86 3.03
N ASN A 110 -16.16 -12.80 3.22
CA ASN A 110 -16.61 -11.91 2.14
C ASN A 110 -15.72 -10.68 2.04
N ALA A 111 -15.84 -9.95 0.93
CA ALA A 111 -15.09 -8.72 0.70
C ALA A 111 -15.29 -7.65 1.79
N GLY A 112 -16.41 -7.68 2.52
CA GLY A 112 -16.69 -6.78 3.62
C GLY A 112 -16.08 -7.18 4.95
N ASP A 113 -15.54 -8.40 5.07
CA ASP A 113 -14.90 -8.85 6.30
C ASP A 113 -13.50 -8.24 6.43
N PRO A 114 -13.07 -7.82 7.65
CA PRO A 114 -11.79 -7.15 7.83
C PRO A 114 -10.59 -8.09 7.89
N THR A 115 -10.76 -9.35 7.54
CA THR A 115 -9.70 -10.35 7.52
C THR A 115 -8.86 -10.27 6.24
N LEU A 116 -7.67 -10.88 6.25
CA LEU A 116 -6.82 -10.95 5.06
C LEU A 116 -7.56 -11.63 3.91
N MET A 117 -8.19 -12.77 4.18
CA MET A 117 -8.93 -13.53 3.16
C MET A 117 -10.14 -12.76 2.62
N GLY A 118 -10.85 -12.04 3.48
CA GLY A 118 -11.95 -11.17 3.07
C GLY A 118 -11.47 -10.05 2.15
N ARG A 119 -10.39 -9.37 2.54
CA ARG A 119 -9.81 -8.27 1.77
C ARG A 119 -9.32 -8.69 0.39
N ARG A 120 -8.86 -9.94 0.23
CA ARG A 120 -8.47 -10.49 -1.08
C ARG A 120 -9.62 -10.49 -2.10
N LYS A 121 -10.86 -10.47 -1.64
CA LYS A 121 -12.06 -10.49 -2.48
C LYS A 121 -12.53 -9.10 -2.89
N LYS A 122 -11.89 -8.05 -2.40
CA LYS A 122 -12.20 -6.68 -2.82
C LYS A 122 -11.88 -6.47 -4.30
N LYS A 123 -12.72 -5.70 -4.96
CA LYS A 123 -12.42 -5.20 -6.31
C LYS A 123 -11.42 -4.05 -6.24
N ILE A 124 -10.52 -4.03 -7.17
CA ILE A 124 -9.57 -2.94 -7.32
C ILE A 124 -10.06 -2.00 -8.42
#